data_70c0b1b7ab60b781a093695e8ce88d14
#
_entry.id   70c0b1b7ab60b781a093695e8ce88d14
#
_cell.length_a   1.000
_cell.length_b   1.000
_cell.length_c   1.000
_cell.angle_alpha   90.00
_cell.angle_beta   90.00
_cell.angle_gamma   90.00
#
_symmetry.space_group_name_H-M   'P 1'
#
loop_
_entity.id
_entity.type
_entity.pdbx_description
1 polymer ?
#
loop_
_entity_poly.entity_id
_entity_poly.type
_entity_poly.pdbx_seq_one_letter_code
_entity_poly.pdbx_strand_id
1 'polypeptide(L)'
;MKKRTEKEKMLAGELYCAMDEELVKEHIRAQQLLAEFNNSLDKNKSELLKSLFGKVGDNFSIKPTFHCDYGSNIYVGDNFFANYDCIILDVCKVTIGDNCMLAPRVCIYTATHPLDAETRISGLEYGKPVVIGDNA
;
A
#
# COMPACT_ATOMS: atom_id res chain seq x y z
N MET A 1 8.90 -17.56 -24.64
CA MET A 1 9.04 -16.98 -23.29
C MET A 1 7.87 -16.06 -22.99
N LYS A 2 7.27 -16.24 -21.83
CA LYS A 2 6.17 -15.38 -21.40
C LYS A 2 6.72 -14.01 -20.99
N LYS A 3 6.19 -12.94 -21.59
CA LYS A 3 6.58 -11.58 -21.26
C LYS A 3 6.04 -11.21 -19.87
N ARG A 4 6.86 -10.61 -19.05
CA ARG A 4 6.47 -10.17 -17.71
C ARG A 4 5.50 -8.98 -17.80
N THR A 5 4.48 -8.98 -16.95
CA THR A 5 3.53 -7.87 -16.87
C THR A 5 4.17 -6.68 -16.15
N GLU A 6 3.59 -5.50 -16.33
CA GLU A 6 4.03 -4.31 -15.60
C GLU A 6 3.88 -4.50 -14.09
N LYS A 7 2.82 -5.21 -13.64
CA LYS A 7 2.65 -5.55 -12.23
C LYS A 7 3.77 -6.45 -11.71
N GLU A 8 4.15 -7.47 -12.48
CA GLU A 8 5.25 -8.34 -12.09
C GLU A 8 6.57 -7.56 -11.95
N LYS A 9 6.84 -6.64 -12.87
CA LYS A 9 8.00 -5.75 -12.80
C LYS A 9 7.95 -4.87 -11.56
N MET A 10 6.81 -4.25 -11.28
CA MET A 10 6.59 -3.40 -10.12
C MET A 10 6.92 -4.15 -8.82
N LEU A 11 6.35 -5.34 -8.65
CA LEU A 11 6.56 -6.15 -7.45
C LEU A 11 7.99 -6.66 -7.31
N ALA A 12 8.72 -6.79 -8.42
CA ALA A 12 10.11 -7.22 -8.43
C ALA A 12 11.11 -6.08 -8.21
N GLY A 13 10.63 -4.84 -8.09
CA GLY A 13 11.50 -3.67 -7.90
C GLY A 13 12.15 -3.17 -9.18
N GLU A 14 11.62 -3.57 -10.33
CA GLU A 14 12.12 -3.12 -11.63
C GLU A 14 11.36 -1.89 -12.12
N LEU A 15 11.93 -1.20 -13.10
CA LEU A 15 11.24 -0.08 -13.74
C LEU A 15 9.95 -0.59 -14.37
N TYR A 16 8.84 0.12 -14.14
CA TYR A 16 7.52 -0.25 -14.65
C TYR A 16 6.74 1.00 -15.02
N CYS A 17 5.67 0.80 -15.80
CA CYS A 17 4.75 1.86 -16.19
C CYS A 17 3.49 1.80 -15.31
N ALA A 18 3.28 2.82 -14.47
CA ALA A 18 2.14 2.88 -13.57
C ALA A 18 0.81 3.08 -14.29
N MET A 19 0.85 3.50 -15.55
CA MET A 19 -0.36 3.72 -16.37
C MET A 19 -0.85 2.46 -17.07
N ASP A 20 -0.24 1.30 -16.80
CA ASP A 20 -0.69 0.01 -17.28
C ASP A 20 -2.14 -0.26 -16.87
N GLU A 21 -2.92 -0.86 -17.75
CA GLU A 21 -4.36 -1.06 -17.54
C GLU A 21 -4.68 -1.84 -16.26
N GLU A 22 -3.96 -2.94 -16.01
CA GLU A 22 -4.16 -3.75 -14.80
C GLU A 22 -3.89 -2.94 -13.54
N LEU A 23 -2.79 -2.18 -13.52
CA LEU A 23 -2.40 -1.36 -12.38
C LEU A 23 -3.38 -0.22 -12.14
N VAL A 24 -3.84 0.43 -13.21
CA VAL A 24 -4.84 1.50 -13.10
C VAL A 24 -6.13 0.97 -12.50
N LYS A 25 -6.61 -0.19 -12.93
CA LYS A 25 -7.83 -0.81 -12.38
C LYS A 25 -7.69 -1.12 -10.90
N GLU A 26 -6.56 -1.70 -10.49
CA GLU A 26 -6.32 -2.02 -9.09
C GLU A 26 -6.22 -0.76 -8.23
N HIS A 27 -5.58 0.28 -8.77
CA HIS A 27 -5.48 1.56 -8.09
C HIS A 27 -6.86 2.20 -7.88
N ILE A 28 -7.70 2.22 -8.92
CA ILE A 28 -9.05 2.77 -8.84
C ILE A 28 -9.87 2.02 -7.79
N ARG A 29 -9.80 0.68 -7.78
CA ARG A 29 -10.50 -0.14 -6.78
C ARG A 29 -10.06 0.24 -5.36
N ALA A 30 -8.76 0.40 -5.16
CA ALA A 30 -8.23 0.81 -3.86
C ALA A 30 -8.76 2.19 -3.45
N GLN A 31 -8.75 3.16 -4.37
CA GLN A 31 -9.21 4.51 -4.06
C GLN A 31 -10.71 4.54 -3.74
N GLN A 32 -11.52 3.72 -4.39
CA GLN A 32 -12.94 3.62 -4.09
C GLN A 32 -13.20 3.09 -2.67
N LEU A 33 -12.49 2.03 -2.27
CA LEU A 33 -12.62 1.49 -0.91
C LEU A 33 -12.10 2.46 0.15
N LEU A 34 -11.01 3.17 -0.16
CA LEU A 34 -10.46 4.18 0.74
C LEU A 34 -11.41 5.36 0.93
N ALA A 35 -12.07 5.81 -0.14
CA ALA A 35 -13.06 6.88 -0.05
C ALA A 35 -14.22 6.46 0.86
N GLU A 36 -14.72 5.25 0.71
CA GLU A 36 -15.77 4.71 1.57
C GLU A 36 -15.30 4.64 3.03
N PHE A 37 -14.11 4.10 3.27
CA PHE A 37 -13.54 4.01 4.61
C PHE A 37 -13.37 5.40 5.25
N ASN A 38 -12.77 6.34 4.52
CA ASN A 38 -12.45 7.66 5.06
C ASN A 38 -13.68 8.52 5.35
N ASN A 39 -14.80 8.21 4.71
CA ASN A 39 -16.06 8.95 4.90
C ASN A 39 -17.08 8.22 5.77
N SER A 40 -16.76 7.01 6.26
CA SER A 40 -17.68 6.24 7.08
C SER A 40 -17.66 6.68 8.54
N LEU A 41 -18.85 6.68 9.18
CA LEU A 41 -18.98 6.87 10.62
C LEU A 41 -19.21 5.55 11.35
N ASP A 42 -19.21 4.42 10.64
CA ASP A 42 -19.42 3.09 11.21
C ASP A 42 -18.24 2.71 12.10
N LYS A 43 -18.53 2.15 13.26
CA LYS A 43 -17.51 1.67 14.21
C LYS A 43 -16.65 0.56 13.62
N ASN A 44 -17.24 -0.23 12.71
CA ASN A 44 -16.56 -1.37 12.09
C ASN A 44 -15.96 -1.05 10.73
N LYS A 45 -15.74 0.22 10.42
CA LYS A 45 -15.25 0.63 9.10
C LYS A 45 -13.88 0.04 8.72
N SER A 46 -13.07 -0.33 9.71
CA SER A 46 -11.79 -0.99 9.43
C SER A 46 -11.97 -2.31 8.67
N GLU A 47 -13.15 -2.95 8.79
CA GLU A 47 -13.45 -4.18 8.05
C GLU A 47 -13.40 -3.97 6.54
N LEU A 48 -13.69 -2.75 6.07
CA LEU A 48 -13.58 -2.41 4.64
C LEU A 48 -12.15 -2.60 4.13
N LEU A 49 -11.18 -2.25 4.95
CA LEU A 49 -9.76 -2.35 4.59
C LEU A 49 -9.23 -3.78 4.63
N LYS A 50 -9.88 -4.67 5.38
CA LYS A 50 -9.50 -6.09 5.39
C LYS A 50 -9.66 -6.72 4.01
N SER A 51 -10.68 -6.30 3.25
CA SER A 51 -10.90 -6.81 1.90
C SER A 51 -9.89 -6.24 0.90
N LEU A 52 -9.25 -5.13 1.24
CA LEU A 52 -8.28 -4.46 0.39
C LEU A 52 -6.85 -4.97 0.61
N PHE A 53 -6.47 -5.16 1.87
CA PHE A 53 -5.10 -5.58 2.22
C PHE A 53 -4.79 -7.00 1.77
N GLY A 54 -3.53 -7.29 1.50
CA GLY A 54 -3.08 -8.63 1.11
C GLY A 54 -3.21 -9.63 2.23
N LYS A 55 -2.98 -9.21 3.48
CA LYS A 55 -3.15 -10.04 4.66
C LYS A 55 -3.40 -9.17 5.88
N VAL A 56 -4.33 -9.58 6.72
CA VAL A 56 -4.65 -8.91 7.98
C VAL A 56 -4.76 -9.95 9.09
N GLY A 57 -4.09 -9.71 10.22
CA GLY A 57 -4.21 -10.55 11.41
C GLY A 57 -5.40 -10.15 12.29
N ASP A 58 -5.41 -10.63 13.52
CA ASP A 58 -6.48 -10.33 14.49
C ASP A 58 -6.33 -8.93 15.06
N ASN A 59 -7.45 -8.34 15.52
CA ASN A 59 -7.49 -7.02 16.18
C ASN A 59 -6.93 -5.90 15.30
N PHE A 60 -7.43 -5.81 14.09
CA PHE A 60 -7.03 -4.82 13.10
C PHE A 60 -7.83 -3.52 13.29
N SER A 61 -7.14 -2.39 13.43
CA SER A 61 -7.79 -1.09 13.58
C SER A 61 -7.01 0.02 12.90
N ILE A 62 -7.70 0.81 12.10
CA ILE A 62 -7.11 1.99 11.44
C ILE A 62 -8.06 3.16 11.62
N LYS A 63 -7.49 4.30 12.03
CA LYS A 63 -8.25 5.55 12.09
C LYS A 63 -8.15 6.31 10.77
N PRO A 64 -9.20 7.03 10.36
CA PRO A 64 -9.15 7.85 9.16
C PRO A 64 -8.28 9.09 9.39
N THR A 65 -7.74 9.71 8.35
CA THR A 65 -7.78 9.15 7.00
C THR A 65 -6.65 8.16 6.82
N PHE A 66 -6.82 7.25 5.87
CA PHE A 66 -5.78 6.31 5.49
C PHE A 66 -5.66 6.32 3.96
N HIS A 67 -4.44 6.29 3.44
CA HIS A 67 -4.17 6.28 2.01
C HIS A 67 -3.13 5.23 1.67
N CYS A 68 -3.30 4.58 0.53
CA CYS A 68 -2.34 3.65 -0.04
C CYS A 68 -2.49 3.64 -1.56
N ASP A 69 -1.57 2.97 -2.26
CA ASP A 69 -1.66 2.85 -3.72
C ASP A 69 -2.60 1.73 -4.14
N TYR A 70 -2.36 0.52 -3.67
CA TYR A 70 -3.12 -0.68 -4.06
C TYR A 70 -3.77 -1.40 -2.89
N GLY A 71 -3.14 -1.35 -1.73
CA GLY A 71 -3.57 -2.07 -0.53
C GLY A 71 -3.22 -3.55 -0.58
N SER A 72 -3.38 -4.20 -1.71
CA SER A 72 -3.13 -5.64 -1.88
C SER A 72 -1.68 -6.06 -1.62
N ASN A 73 -0.76 -5.11 -1.58
CA ASN A 73 0.66 -5.36 -1.30
C ASN A 73 1.02 -5.10 0.16
N ILE A 74 0.02 -4.80 1.01
CA ILE A 74 0.21 -4.55 2.44
C ILE A 74 -0.18 -5.80 3.22
N TYR A 75 0.74 -6.29 4.03
CA TYR A 75 0.56 -7.51 4.85
C TYR A 75 0.85 -7.16 6.30
N VAL A 76 -0.16 -7.26 7.16
CA VAL A 76 -0.03 -6.90 8.57
C VAL A 76 -0.33 -8.11 9.46
N GLY A 77 0.39 -8.20 10.58
CA GLY A 77 0.19 -9.24 11.58
C GLY A 77 -0.94 -8.89 12.55
N ASP A 78 -0.91 -9.53 13.71
CA ASP A 78 -1.93 -9.32 14.75
C ASP A 78 -1.74 -7.99 15.46
N ASN A 79 -2.85 -7.43 15.96
CA ASN A 79 -2.86 -6.21 16.77
C ASN A 79 -2.28 -5.00 16.06
N PHE A 80 -2.53 -4.89 14.76
CA PHE A 80 -2.10 -3.72 13.97
C PHE A 80 -3.00 -2.53 14.28
N PHE A 81 -2.39 -1.40 14.63
CA PHE A 81 -3.09 -0.15 14.85
C PHE A 81 -2.41 0.98 14.08
N ALA A 82 -3.17 1.73 13.31
CA ALA A 82 -2.71 2.95 12.68
C ALA A 82 -3.55 4.12 13.16
N ASN A 83 -2.89 5.16 13.65
CA ASN A 83 -3.54 6.39 14.08
C ASN A 83 -3.90 7.25 12.86
N TYR A 84 -4.35 8.48 13.09
CA TYR A 84 -4.85 9.37 12.04
C TYR A 84 -3.84 9.66 10.93
N ASP A 85 -4.34 9.75 9.71
CA ASP A 85 -3.62 10.31 8.56
C ASP A 85 -2.34 9.57 8.18
N CYS A 86 -2.35 8.24 8.31
CA CYS A 86 -1.23 7.42 7.88
C CYS A 86 -1.29 7.14 6.37
N ILE A 87 -0.12 6.99 5.76
CA ILE A 87 0.02 6.73 4.32
C ILE A 87 0.98 5.55 4.12
N ILE A 88 0.57 4.56 3.34
CA ILE A 88 1.44 3.45 2.95
C ILE A 88 1.41 3.35 1.42
N LEU A 89 2.49 3.75 0.77
CA LEU A 89 2.61 3.66 -0.69
C LEU A 89 3.20 2.32 -1.07
N ASP A 90 2.33 1.37 -1.40
CA ASP A 90 2.64 -0.04 -1.56
C ASP A 90 2.77 -0.48 -3.03
N VAL A 91 3.62 0.19 -3.80
CA VAL A 91 3.96 -0.32 -5.15
C VAL A 91 4.75 -1.63 -5.05
N CYS A 92 5.59 -1.77 -4.02
CA CYS A 92 6.20 -3.03 -3.63
C CYS A 92 5.62 -3.48 -2.30
N LYS A 93 5.92 -4.71 -1.92
CA LYS A 93 5.36 -5.34 -0.73
C LYS A 93 5.78 -4.61 0.55
N VAL A 94 4.81 -4.36 1.43
CA VAL A 94 5.02 -3.87 2.79
C VAL A 94 4.59 -4.98 3.74
N THR A 95 5.51 -5.49 4.52
CA THR A 95 5.25 -6.54 5.50
C THR A 95 5.46 -5.99 6.90
N ILE A 96 4.41 -6.03 7.71
CA ILE A 96 4.42 -5.51 9.08
C ILE A 96 4.11 -6.67 10.03
N GLY A 97 4.96 -6.87 11.02
CA GLY A 97 4.79 -7.93 12.01
C GLY A 97 3.67 -7.66 13.01
N ASP A 98 3.69 -8.40 14.11
CA ASP A 98 2.66 -8.30 15.15
C ASP A 98 2.89 -7.09 16.06
N ASN A 99 1.80 -6.60 16.66
CA ASN A 99 1.81 -5.54 17.67
C ASN A 99 2.46 -4.24 17.19
N CYS A 100 2.23 -3.89 15.92
CA CYS A 100 2.73 -2.64 15.36
C CYS A 100 1.73 -1.51 15.59
N MET A 101 2.21 -0.38 16.09
CA MET A 101 1.40 0.82 16.31
C MET A 101 2.00 1.98 15.50
N LEU A 102 1.25 2.50 14.55
CA LEU A 102 1.64 3.68 13.80
C LEU A 102 1.03 4.92 14.45
N ALA A 103 1.88 5.86 14.84
CA ALA A 103 1.45 7.16 15.36
C ALA A 103 0.80 7.99 14.22
N PRO A 104 0.14 9.12 14.55
CA PRO A 104 -0.45 9.97 13.53
C PRO A 104 0.57 10.42 12.48
N ARG A 105 0.12 10.41 11.22
CA ARG A 105 0.92 10.87 10.06
C ARG A 105 2.18 10.07 9.79
N VAL A 106 2.22 8.81 10.20
CA VAL A 106 3.32 7.94 9.79
C VAL A 106 3.16 7.61 8.32
N CYS A 107 4.26 7.73 7.58
CA CYS A 107 4.30 7.45 6.15
C CYS A 107 5.32 6.35 5.88
N ILE A 108 4.90 5.34 5.11
CA ILE A 108 5.76 4.24 4.67
C ILE A 108 5.73 4.25 3.14
N TYR A 109 6.89 4.49 2.54
CA TYR A 109 6.99 4.60 1.08
C TYR A 109 7.88 3.51 0.53
N THR A 110 7.33 2.66 -0.35
CA THR A 110 8.12 1.72 -1.15
C THR A 110 8.49 2.34 -2.50
N ALA A 111 7.71 3.33 -2.95
CA ALA A 111 7.90 3.97 -4.24
C ALA A 111 9.06 4.96 -4.23
N THR A 112 9.79 5.00 -5.34
CA THR A 112 10.81 6.00 -5.59
C THR A 112 10.83 6.32 -7.08
N HIS A 113 11.61 7.32 -7.45
CA HIS A 113 11.77 7.71 -8.85
C HIS A 113 13.23 7.63 -9.24
N PRO A 114 13.54 7.34 -10.53
CA PRO A 114 14.92 7.31 -11.00
C PRO A 114 15.62 8.65 -10.74
N LEU A 115 16.88 8.58 -10.33
CA LEU A 115 17.71 9.77 -10.15
C LEU A 115 18.06 10.41 -11.49
N ASP A 116 18.17 9.58 -12.54
CA ASP A 116 18.40 10.07 -13.89
C ASP A 116 17.16 10.85 -14.38
N ALA A 117 17.37 12.11 -14.75
CA ALA A 117 16.28 13.01 -15.13
C ALA A 117 15.52 12.52 -16.36
N GLU A 118 16.22 12.01 -17.35
CA GLU A 118 15.61 11.53 -18.61
C GLU A 118 14.69 10.34 -18.34
N THR A 119 15.15 9.35 -17.56
CA THR A 119 14.35 8.20 -17.17
C THR A 119 13.16 8.62 -16.31
N ARG A 120 13.37 9.55 -15.39
CA ARG A 120 12.28 10.04 -14.52
C ARG A 120 11.19 10.74 -15.33
N ILE A 121 11.58 11.58 -16.29
CA ILE A 121 10.66 12.32 -17.15
C ILE A 121 9.87 11.37 -18.07
N SER A 122 10.43 10.20 -18.40
CA SER A 122 9.73 9.19 -19.21
C SER A 122 8.50 8.62 -18.51
N GLY A 123 8.36 8.85 -17.19
CA GLY A 123 7.23 8.36 -16.41
C GLY A 123 7.43 6.98 -15.80
N LEU A 124 8.59 6.36 -16.00
CA LEU A 124 8.88 5.06 -15.38
C LEU A 124 9.22 5.25 -13.90
N GLU A 125 8.72 4.31 -13.11
CA GLU A 125 8.90 4.30 -11.66
C GLU A 125 9.47 2.96 -11.21
N TYR A 126 9.96 2.90 -9.99
CA TYR A 126 10.32 1.63 -9.36
C TYR A 126 10.18 1.76 -7.84
N GLY A 127 10.29 0.65 -7.15
CA GLY A 127 10.19 0.64 -5.70
C GLY A 127 11.04 -0.46 -5.08
N LYS A 128 11.01 -0.50 -3.76
CA LYS A 128 11.67 -1.55 -2.96
C LYS A 128 10.74 -1.96 -1.84
N PRO A 129 10.69 -3.26 -1.50
CA PRO A 129 9.85 -3.69 -0.39
C PRO A 129 10.35 -3.13 0.94
N VAL A 130 9.42 -3.00 1.88
CA VAL A 130 9.70 -2.55 3.25
C VAL A 130 9.23 -3.62 4.22
N VAL A 131 10.04 -3.93 5.21
CA VAL A 131 9.71 -4.87 6.28
C VAL A 131 9.82 -4.17 7.62
N ILE A 132 8.76 -4.23 8.41
CA ILE A 132 8.72 -3.73 9.79
C ILE A 132 8.49 -4.95 10.68
N GLY A 133 9.38 -5.17 11.66
CA GLY A 133 9.30 -6.31 12.54
C GLY A 133 8.20 -6.18 13.60
N ASP A 134 8.18 -7.15 14.53
CA ASP A 134 7.20 -7.15 15.61
C ASP A 134 7.47 -6.05 16.64
N ASN A 135 6.39 -5.63 17.31
CA ASN A 135 6.45 -4.69 18.44
C ASN A 135 6.98 -3.30 18.10
N ALA A 136 6.82 -2.89 16.83
CA ALA A 136 7.23 -1.56 16.39
C ALA A 136 6.19 -0.49 16.75
#